data_845766a6406624c0037e5dab7e35db36
#
_entry.id   845766a6406624c0037e5dab7e35db36
#
_cell.length_a   1.000
_cell.length_b   1.000
_cell.length_c   1.000
_cell.angle_alpha   90.00
_cell.angle_beta   90.00
_cell.angle_gamma   90.00
#
_symmetry.space_group_name_H-M   'P 1'
#
loop_
_entity.id
_entity.type
_entity.pdbx_description
1 polymer ?
#
loop_
_entity_poly.entity_id
_entity_poly.type
_entity_poly.pdbx_seq_one_letter_code
_entity_poly.pdbx_strand_id
1 'polypeptide(L)'
;MGYDLPAAIGCCFATGKKDTLCLTGDGSIQMNLQELQTIVFHKLPIKIFVVNNQGYHSMRQTEGNLFPEYTKVGIGPESGDLSFPDMSKIAAAYGIPYMSAKSNEEIPNAVEEMLHKEGFAMCEIFVDINQKFEPKSATKKLADGTLVSPPLEDLAPFLPREELEKIMIIPMWEG
;
A
#
# COMPACT_ATOMS: atom_id res chain seq x y z
N MET A 1 -1.44 8.29 3.89
CA MET A 1 -0.12 7.97 3.29
C MET A 1 0.95 8.65 4.12
N GLY A 2 2.17 8.11 4.12
CA GLY A 2 3.30 8.63 4.90
C GLY A 2 3.28 8.32 6.40
N TYR A 3 2.24 7.66 6.90
CA TYR A 3 2.14 7.31 8.32
C TYR A 3 2.85 6.00 8.67
N ASP A 4 3.14 5.20 7.67
CA ASP A 4 3.70 3.83 7.78
C ASP A 4 5.03 3.76 8.54
N LEU A 5 6.08 4.45 8.08
CA LEU A 5 7.37 4.47 8.79
C LEU A 5 7.27 5.07 10.20
N PRO A 6 6.69 6.27 10.42
CA PRO A 6 6.51 6.82 11.75
C PRO A 6 5.72 5.90 12.69
N ALA A 7 4.66 5.26 12.20
CA ALA A 7 3.87 4.32 12.98
C ALA A 7 4.67 3.08 13.36
N ALA A 8 5.40 2.48 12.41
CA ALA A 8 6.26 1.32 12.70
C ALA A 8 7.34 1.65 13.74
N ILE A 9 7.96 2.84 13.66
CA ILE A 9 8.92 3.33 14.64
C ILE A 9 8.25 3.44 16.02
N GLY A 10 7.09 4.09 16.09
CA GLY A 10 6.34 4.25 17.33
C GLY A 10 5.96 2.91 17.96
N CYS A 11 5.43 1.97 17.15
CA CYS A 11 5.10 0.62 17.60
C CYS A 11 6.34 -0.14 18.09
N CYS A 12 7.46 -0.04 17.38
CA CYS A 12 8.70 -0.69 17.77
C CYS A 12 9.20 -0.20 19.13
N PHE A 13 9.19 1.11 19.37
CA PHE A 13 9.53 1.66 20.69
C PHE A 13 8.54 1.26 21.77
N ALA A 14 7.24 1.32 21.49
CA ALA A 14 6.19 0.96 22.47
C ALA A 14 6.25 -0.51 22.90
N THR A 15 6.73 -1.39 22.03
CA THR A 15 6.91 -2.83 22.33
C THR A 15 8.27 -3.18 22.95
N GLY A 16 9.11 -2.20 23.24
CA GLY A 16 10.46 -2.41 23.78
C GLY A 16 11.44 -2.90 22.72
N LYS A 17 11.31 -2.42 21.50
CA LYS A 17 12.13 -2.75 20.32
C LYS A 17 12.02 -4.23 19.91
N LYS A 18 10.81 -4.76 19.93
CA LYS A 18 10.54 -6.07 19.33
C LYS A 18 10.51 -5.97 17.82
N ASP A 19 10.72 -7.10 17.13
CA ASP A 19 10.58 -7.20 15.68
C ASP A 19 9.24 -6.61 15.24
N THR A 20 9.30 -5.70 14.29
CA THR A 20 8.15 -4.95 13.79
C THR A 20 8.11 -5.04 12.28
N LEU A 21 6.93 -5.30 11.73
CA LEU A 21 6.72 -5.29 10.28
C LEU A 21 6.11 -3.95 9.86
N CYS A 22 6.69 -3.36 8.83
CA CYS A 22 6.16 -2.17 8.17
C CYS A 22 5.79 -2.51 6.73
N LEU A 23 4.50 -2.44 6.41
CA LEU A 23 4.00 -2.56 5.03
C LEU A 23 3.71 -1.16 4.51
N THR A 24 4.31 -0.81 3.39
CA THR A 24 4.17 0.52 2.78
C THR A 24 4.10 0.41 1.26
N GLY A 25 3.61 1.44 0.59
CA GLY A 25 3.68 1.57 -0.87
C GLY A 25 4.85 2.46 -1.31
N ASP A 26 5.28 2.29 -2.55
CA ASP A 26 6.34 3.08 -3.18
C ASP A 26 6.09 4.60 -3.14
N GLY A 27 4.83 5.03 -3.29
CA GLY A 27 4.45 6.43 -3.15
C GLY A 27 4.30 6.89 -1.69
N SER A 28 3.82 6.01 -0.80
CA SER A 28 3.60 6.36 0.61
C SER A 28 4.90 6.61 1.35
N ILE A 29 5.89 5.74 1.15
CA ILE A 29 7.21 5.84 1.81
C ILE A 29 7.94 7.14 1.48
N GLN A 30 7.69 7.73 0.29
CA GLN A 30 8.32 8.99 -0.12
C GLN A 30 8.05 10.16 0.84
N MET A 31 6.92 10.12 1.52
CA MET A 31 6.50 11.25 2.36
C MET A 31 7.34 11.36 3.64
N ASN A 32 7.99 10.29 4.07
CA ASN A 32 8.77 10.25 5.30
C ASN A 32 10.06 9.41 5.16
N LEU A 33 10.73 9.47 4.02
CA LEU A 33 11.99 8.76 3.78
C LEU A 33 13.08 9.07 4.82
N GLN A 34 13.09 10.27 5.36
CA GLN A 34 14.06 10.69 6.39
C GLN A 34 13.97 9.83 7.66
N GLU A 35 12.83 9.20 7.91
CA GLU A 35 12.64 8.31 9.07
C GLU A 35 13.42 6.99 8.96
N LEU A 36 13.93 6.67 7.78
CA LEU A 36 14.89 5.57 7.62
C LEU A 36 16.15 5.82 8.47
N GLN A 37 16.59 7.08 8.61
CA GLN A 37 17.70 7.43 9.48
C GLN A 37 17.37 7.18 10.96
N THR A 38 16.15 7.41 11.39
CA THR A 38 15.69 7.12 12.74
C THR A 38 15.78 5.61 13.04
N ILE A 39 15.36 4.78 12.09
CA ILE A 39 15.45 3.32 12.19
C ILE A 39 16.91 2.88 12.33
N VAL A 40 17.77 3.36 11.46
CA VAL A 40 19.21 3.04 11.44
C VAL A 40 19.89 3.49 12.71
N PHE A 41 19.70 4.75 13.12
CA PHE A 41 20.34 5.34 14.30
C PHE A 41 19.97 4.57 15.58
N HIS A 42 18.69 4.26 15.77
CA HIS A 42 18.21 3.55 16.94
C HIS A 42 18.34 2.02 16.86
N LYS A 43 18.83 1.50 15.72
CA LYS A 43 18.94 0.06 15.42
C LYS A 43 17.62 -0.68 15.69
N LEU A 44 16.53 -0.11 15.15
CA LEU A 44 15.19 -0.68 15.36
C LEU A 44 15.01 -1.91 14.46
N PRO A 45 14.60 -3.08 15.01
CA PRO A 45 14.40 -4.28 14.20
C PRO A 45 13.10 -4.21 13.40
N ILE A 46 13.07 -3.31 12.39
CA ILE A 46 11.91 -3.09 11.52
C ILE A 46 12.17 -3.71 10.16
N LYS A 47 11.28 -4.61 9.74
CA LYS A 47 11.26 -5.21 8.40
C LYS A 47 10.32 -4.40 7.53
N ILE A 48 10.87 -3.68 6.56
CA ILE A 48 10.12 -2.79 5.68
C ILE A 48 9.81 -3.54 4.39
N PHE A 49 8.54 -3.79 4.11
CA PHE A 49 8.07 -4.32 2.84
C PHE A 49 7.46 -3.19 2.03
N VAL A 50 8.11 -2.86 0.91
CA VAL A 50 7.64 -1.82 -0.02
C VAL A 50 6.91 -2.49 -1.18
N VAL A 51 5.60 -2.29 -1.25
CA VAL A 51 4.79 -2.75 -2.40
C VAL A 51 4.94 -1.72 -3.51
N ASN A 52 5.66 -2.09 -4.57
CA ASN A 52 5.91 -1.24 -5.71
C ASN A 52 4.94 -1.54 -6.85
N ASN A 53 3.95 -0.71 -7.02
CA ASN A 53 3.00 -0.71 -8.13
C ASN A 53 3.19 0.52 -9.05
N GLN A 54 4.35 1.17 -8.96
CA GLN A 54 4.76 2.33 -9.75
C GLN A 54 3.76 3.49 -9.64
N GLY A 55 3.26 3.75 -8.41
CA GLY A 55 2.42 4.91 -8.24
C GLY A 55 1.36 4.89 -7.17
N TYR A 56 0.49 5.87 -7.26
CA TYR A 56 -0.67 6.03 -6.39
C TYR A 56 -1.86 5.23 -6.92
N HIS A 57 -1.84 3.92 -6.72
CA HIS A 57 -2.80 3.00 -7.34
C HIS A 57 -4.27 3.30 -6.97
N SER A 58 -4.52 3.76 -5.75
CA SER A 58 -5.87 4.17 -5.35
C SER A 58 -6.41 5.31 -6.21
N MET A 59 -5.56 6.28 -6.55
CA MET A 59 -5.90 7.35 -7.50
C MET A 59 -6.08 6.82 -8.91
N ARG A 60 -5.14 5.99 -9.39
CA ARG A 60 -5.22 5.33 -10.70
C ARG A 60 -6.55 4.61 -10.89
N GLN A 61 -6.99 3.85 -9.88
CA GLN A 61 -8.25 3.13 -9.89
C GLN A 61 -9.46 4.07 -9.90
N THR A 62 -9.43 5.13 -9.10
CA THR A 62 -10.51 6.11 -9.01
C THR A 62 -10.65 6.90 -10.31
N GLU A 63 -9.55 7.42 -10.85
CA GLU A 63 -9.55 8.14 -12.14
C GLU A 63 -10.00 7.23 -13.29
N GLY A 64 -9.53 5.98 -13.31
CA GLY A 64 -9.93 5.02 -14.33
C GLY A 64 -11.42 4.64 -14.27
N ASN A 65 -12.02 4.59 -13.08
CA ASN A 65 -13.41 4.21 -12.91
C ASN A 65 -14.39 5.38 -13.11
N LEU A 66 -14.05 6.57 -12.62
CA LEU A 66 -14.95 7.72 -12.64
C LEU A 66 -14.71 8.67 -13.81
N PHE A 67 -13.47 8.74 -14.28
CA PHE A 67 -13.02 9.71 -15.28
C PHE A 67 -12.18 9.05 -16.39
N PRO A 68 -12.68 7.97 -17.03
CA PRO A 68 -11.89 7.20 -18.00
C PRO A 68 -11.51 8.00 -19.26
N GLU A 69 -12.26 9.06 -19.57
CA GLU A 69 -12.09 9.89 -20.77
C GLU A 69 -11.12 11.06 -20.56
N TYR A 70 -10.69 11.29 -19.32
CA TYR A 70 -9.79 12.40 -18.99
C TYR A 70 -8.33 11.94 -18.92
N THR A 71 -7.43 12.88 -19.17
CA THR A 71 -6.00 12.66 -18.97
C THR A 71 -5.73 12.38 -17.50
N LYS A 72 -5.04 11.30 -17.23
CA LYS A 72 -4.64 10.93 -15.88
C LYS A 72 -3.51 11.83 -15.38
N VAL A 73 -3.57 12.23 -14.11
CA VAL A 73 -2.59 13.11 -13.48
C VAL A 73 -2.20 12.61 -12.09
N GLY A 74 -0.94 12.75 -11.71
CA GLY A 74 -0.45 12.48 -10.35
C GLY A 74 -0.52 11.03 -9.92
N ILE A 75 -0.60 10.08 -10.85
CA ILE A 75 -0.77 8.66 -10.51
C ILE A 75 0.53 7.85 -10.55
N GLY A 76 1.47 8.26 -11.37
CA GLY A 76 2.75 7.56 -11.54
C GLY A 76 3.44 7.92 -12.86
N PRO A 77 4.49 7.18 -13.27
CA PRO A 77 5.21 7.47 -14.51
C PRO A 77 4.34 7.48 -15.76
N GLU A 78 3.25 6.73 -15.79
CA GLU A 78 2.32 6.70 -16.91
C GLU A 78 1.53 8.00 -17.11
N SER A 79 1.41 8.84 -16.08
CA SER A 79 0.81 10.18 -16.23
C SER A 79 1.80 11.24 -16.73
N GLY A 80 3.10 10.91 -16.72
CA GLY A 80 4.17 11.77 -17.23
C GLY A 80 4.54 12.95 -16.33
N ASP A 81 3.90 13.11 -15.18
CA ASP A 81 4.07 14.21 -14.23
C ASP A 81 4.63 13.79 -12.87
N LEU A 82 4.84 12.48 -12.66
CA LEU A 82 5.31 11.93 -11.40
C LEU A 82 6.25 10.74 -11.64
N SER A 83 7.29 10.62 -10.79
CA SER A 83 8.19 9.49 -10.77
C SER A 83 8.60 9.13 -9.35
N PHE A 84 9.13 7.91 -9.18
CA PHE A 84 9.60 7.41 -7.89
C PHE A 84 11.08 7.06 -7.96
N PRO A 85 11.84 7.23 -6.86
CA PRO A 85 13.23 6.83 -6.82
C PRO A 85 13.38 5.32 -6.80
N ASP A 86 14.54 4.85 -7.20
CA ASP A 86 14.98 3.48 -7.05
C ASP A 86 15.20 3.15 -5.56
N MET A 87 14.36 2.27 -5.00
CA MET A 87 14.42 1.92 -3.57
C MET A 87 15.72 1.22 -3.19
N SER A 88 16.37 0.50 -4.11
CA SER A 88 17.66 -0.11 -3.84
C SER A 88 18.74 0.94 -3.55
N LYS A 89 18.70 2.06 -4.29
CA LYS A 89 19.62 3.20 -4.07
C LYS A 89 19.29 3.95 -2.77
N ILE A 90 18.02 4.10 -2.45
CA ILE A 90 17.58 4.68 -1.19
C ILE A 90 18.05 3.82 -0.02
N ALA A 91 17.81 2.52 -0.06
CA ALA A 91 18.27 1.59 0.97
C ALA A 91 19.79 1.65 1.13
N ALA A 92 20.55 1.64 0.02
CA ALA A 92 21.99 1.77 0.04
C ALA A 92 22.47 3.09 0.66
N ALA A 93 21.81 4.22 0.37
CA ALA A 93 22.17 5.53 0.92
C ALA A 93 22.01 5.57 2.45
N TYR A 94 21.05 4.84 3.01
CA TYR A 94 20.84 4.72 4.46
C TYR A 94 21.57 3.52 5.09
N GLY A 95 22.29 2.71 4.29
CA GLY A 95 22.96 1.50 4.78
C GLY A 95 22.01 0.40 5.23
N ILE A 96 20.82 0.34 4.64
CA ILE A 96 19.79 -0.65 4.94
C ILE A 96 19.97 -1.86 4.03
N PRO A 97 20.08 -3.10 4.56
CA PRO A 97 20.08 -4.31 3.73
C PRO A 97 18.82 -4.38 2.87
N TYR A 98 18.99 -4.62 1.58
CA TYR A 98 17.93 -4.61 0.59
C TYR A 98 17.82 -5.92 -0.15
N MET A 99 16.59 -6.34 -0.42
CA MET A 99 16.24 -7.40 -1.35
C MET A 99 14.98 -7.04 -2.14
N SER A 100 14.67 -7.81 -3.17
CA SER A 100 13.43 -7.61 -3.93
C SER A 100 12.84 -8.94 -4.39
N ALA A 101 11.52 -8.95 -4.62
CA ALA A 101 10.77 -10.02 -5.26
C ALA A 101 9.99 -9.46 -6.45
N LYS A 102 10.12 -10.10 -7.61
CA LYS A 102 9.53 -9.64 -8.89
C LYS A 102 8.49 -10.61 -9.45
N SER A 103 8.31 -11.76 -8.80
CA SER A 103 7.31 -12.75 -9.16
C SER A 103 6.70 -13.38 -7.92
N ASN A 104 5.52 -14.01 -8.08
CA ASN A 104 4.85 -14.71 -6.99
C ASN A 104 5.68 -15.86 -6.43
N GLU A 105 6.51 -16.49 -7.26
CA GLU A 105 7.39 -17.59 -6.87
C GLU A 105 8.53 -17.13 -5.96
N GLU A 106 8.97 -15.88 -6.09
CA GLU A 106 10.04 -15.31 -5.29
C GLU A 106 9.56 -14.82 -3.91
N ILE A 107 8.29 -14.43 -3.80
CA ILE A 107 7.73 -13.82 -2.58
C ILE A 107 7.90 -14.70 -1.33
N PRO A 108 7.57 -16.01 -1.34
CA PRO A 108 7.69 -16.82 -0.13
C PRO A 108 9.12 -16.83 0.43
N ASN A 109 10.11 -17.01 -0.42
CA ASN A 109 11.51 -17.03 0.00
C ASN A 109 11.97 -15.65 0.49
N ALA A 110 11.60 -14.57 -0.20
CA ALA A 110 11.94 -13.22 0.22
C ALA A 110 11.32 -12.87 1.58
N VAL A 111 10.06 -13.24 1.81
CA VAL A 111 9.38 -13.03 3.10
C VAL A 111 10.07 -13.83 4.22
N GLU A 112 10.38 -15.10 3.98
CA GLU A 112 11.06 -15.94 4.96
C GLU A 112 12.44 -15.39 5.32
N GLU A 113 13.23 -15.00 4.32
CA GLU A 113 14.54 -14.37 4.56
C GLU A 113 14.41 -13.07 5.35
N MET A 114 13.41 -12.22 5.02
CA MET A 114 13.16 -10.98 5.76
C MET A 114 12.80 -11.22 7.22
N LEU A 115 11.94 -12.20 7.50
CA LEU A 115 11.49 -12.49 8.85
C LEU A 115 12.61 -13.05 9.75
N HIS A 116 13.55 -13.79 9.17
CA HIS A 116 14.70 -14.35 9.90
C HIS A 116 15.92 -13.41 9.97
N LYS A 117 15.90 -12.31 9.22
CA LYS A 117 17.02 -11.36 9.22
C LYS A 117 17.10 -10.60 10.54
N GLU A 118 18.27 -10.54 11.16
CA GLU A 118 18.48 -9.73 12.34
C GLU A 118 18.46 -8.22 12.02
N GLY A 119 17.91 -7.43 12.94
CA GLY A 119 17.87 -5.97 12.83
C GLY A 119 16.87 -5.47 11.76
N PHE A 120 17.20 -4.35 11.14
CA PHE A 120 16.36 -3.74 10.09
C PHE A 120 16.74 -4.23 8.70
N ALA A 121 15.75 -4.29 7.81
CA ALA A 121 15.95 -4.60 6.39
C ALA A 121 14.78 -4.08 5.56
N MET A 122 14.98 -3.98 4.24
CA MET A 122 13.97 -3.57 3.27
C MET A 122 13.82 -4.63 2.18
N CYS A 123 12.58 -5.02 1.90
CA CYS A 123 12.22 -5.87 0.76
C CYS A 123 11.24 -5.11 -0.14
N GLU A 124 11.59 -4.96 -1.41
CA GLU A 124 10.71 -4.36 -2.42
C GLU A 124 9.99 -5.46 -3.19
N ILE A 125 8.66 -5.45 -3.16
CA ILE A 125 7.81 -6.41 -3.86
C ILE A 125 7.17 -5.69 -5.03
N PHE A 126 7.58 -6.09 -6.24
CA PHE A 126 7.02 -5.55 -7.47
C PHE A 126 5.71 -6.25 -7.80
N VAL A 127 4.66 -5.46 -8.00
CA VAL A 127 3.33 -5.95 -8.36
C VAL A 127 2.87 -5.36 -9.69
N ASP A 128 1.94 -6.03 -10.35
CA ASP A 128 1.35 -5.53 -11.60
C ASP A 128 0.66 -4.18 -11.32
N ILE A 129 0.97 -3.16 -12.14
CA ILE A 129 0.40 -1.83 -12.02
C ILE A 129 -1.13 -1.82 -12.22
N ASN A 130 -1.67 -2.83 -12.86
CA ASN A 130 -3.10 -3.00 -13.13
C ASN A 130 -3.81 -3.87 -12.07
N GLN A 131 -3.07 -4.43 -11.11
CA GLN A 131 -3.68 -5.23 -10.05
C GLN A 131 -4.57 -4.34 -9.18
N LYS A 132 -5.86 -4.58 -9.25
CA LYS A 132 -6.86 -3.83 -8.51
C LYS A 132 -6.82 -4.14 -7.01
N PHE A 133 -7.14 -3.14 -6.20
CA PHE A 133 -7.51 -3.34 -4.81
C PHE A 133 -8.98 -3.76 -4.76
N GLU A 134 -9.23 -5.01 -4.46
CA GLU A 134 -10.58 -5.59 -4.38
C GLU A 134 -10.61 -6.65 -3.27
N PRO A 135 -11.67 -6.63 -2.39
CA PRO A 135 -12.74 -5.62 -2.34
C PRO A 135 -12.28 -4.29 -1.71
N LYS A 136 -12.90 -3.18 -2.11
CA LYS A 136 -12.58 -1.86 -1.55
C LYS A 136 -13.81 -0.96 -1.46
N SER A 137 -13.80 -0.01 -0.53
CA SER A 137 -14.75 1.10 -0.55
C SER A 137 -14.56 1.92 -1.83
N ALA A 138 -15.64 2.16 -2.56
CA ALA A 138 -15.62 2.89 -3.82
C ALA A 138 -16.91 3.68 -4.01
N THR A 139 -16.79 4.82 -4.70
CA THR A 139 -17.98 5.59 -5.13
C THR A 139 -18.77 4.79 -6.17
N LYS A 140 -20.07 4.73 -5.98
CA LYS A 140 -21.03 4.10 -6.91
C LYS A 140 -21.70 5.16 -7.77
N LYS A 141 -21.70 4.95 -9.09
CA LYS A 141 -22.43 5.79 -10.02
C LYS A 141 -23.80 5.17 -10.29
N LEU A 142 -24.86 5.89 -9.97
CA LEU A 142 -26.23 5.48 -10.23
C LEU A 142 -26.61 5.65 -11.71
N ALA A 143 -27.75 5.08 -12.10
CA ALA A 143 -28.22 5.13 -13.49
C ALA A 143 -28.50 6.55 -13.99
N ASP A 144 -28.84 7.49 -13.12
CA ASP A 144 -29.04 8.90 -13.39
C ASP A 144 -27.75 9.72 -13.43
N GLY A 145 -26.59 9.08 -13.21
CA GLY A 145 -25.28 9.70 -13.16
C GLY A 145 -24.86 10.23 -11.78
N THR A 146 -25.74 10.15 -10.78
CA THR A 146 -25.44 10.59 -9.42
C THR A 146 -24.34 9.73 -8.81
N LEU A 147 -23.38 10.37 -8.14
CA LEU A 147 -22.31 9.69 -7.40
C LEU A 147 -22.71 9.57 -5.92
N VAL A 148 -22.68 8.35 -5.42
CA VAL A 148 -23.00 8.06 -4.01
C VAL A 148 -21.85 7.31 -3.36
N SER A 149 -21.66 7.53 -2.06
CA SER A 149 -20.73 6.75 -1.24
C SER A 149 -21.54 5.70 -0.49
N PRO A 150 -21.43 4.42 -0.86
CA PRO A 150 -22.08 3.34 -0.13
C PRO A 150 -21.55 3.24 1.31
N PRO A 151 -22.30 2.60 2.22
CA PRO A 151 -21.79 2.30 3.54
C PRO A 151 -20.55 1.40 3.47
N LEU A 152 -19.76 1.36 4.55
CA LEU A 152 -18.44 0.70 4.56
C LEU A 152 -18.51 -0.81 4.32
N GLU A 153 -19.64 -1.43 4.61
CA GLU A 153 -19.87 -2.86 4.35
C GLU A 153 -20.17 -3.18 2.87
N ASP A 154 -20.56 -2.18 2.07
CA ASP A 154 -20.88 -2.37 0.65
C ASP A 154 -19.65 -2.06 -0.22
N LEU A 155 -18.78 -3.02 -0.36
CA LEU A 155 -17.50 -2.88 -1.05
C LEU A 155 -17.61 -3.20 -2.55
N ALA A 156 -16.83 -2.53 -3.37
CA ALA A 156 -16.67 -2.87 -4.77
C ALA A 156 -15.71 -4.08 -4.95
N PRO A 157 -16.01 -5.02 -5.90
CA PRO A 157 -17.17 -5.07 -6.77
C PRO A 157 -18.47 -5.32 -6.01
N PHE A 158 -19.47 -4.45 -6.25
CA PHE A 158 -20.71 -4.45 -5.47
C PHE A 158 -21.51 -5.74 -5.69
N LEU A 159 -21.85 -6.40 -4.59
CA LEU A 159 -22.70 -7.57 -4.60
C LEU A 159 -24.18 -7.22 -4.87
N PRO A 160 -24.97 -8.16 -5.41
CA PRO A 160 -26.42 -8.06 -5.38
C PRO A 160 -26.92 -7.87 -3.95
N ARG A 161 -27.96 -7.03 -3.76
CA ARG A 161 -28.48 -6.72 -2.40
C ARG A 161 -28.80 -7.96 -1.58
N GLU A 162 -29.51 -8.91 -2.20
CA GLU A 162 -29.89 -10.18 -1.54
C GLU A 162 -28.69 -11.02 -1.09
N GLU A 163 -27.57 -10.92 -1.82
CA GLU A 163 -26.36 -11.64 -1.45
C GLU A 163 -25.64 -10.92 -0.31
N LEU A 164 -25.53 -9.60 -0.39
CA LEU A 164 -24.94 -8.81 0.69
C LEU A 164 -25.71 -9.02 2.01
N GLU A 165 -27.05 -8.95 2.00
CA GLU A 165 -27.89 -9.19 3.16
C GLU A 165 -27.65 -10.56 3.82
N LYS A 166 -27.45 -11.61 3.00
CA LYS A 166 -27.20 -12.97 3.51
C LYS A 166 -25.86 -13.14 4.21
N ILE A 167 -24.85 -12.36 3.83
CA ILE A 167 -23.50 -12.48 4.40
C ILE A 167 -23.27 -11.50 5.57
N MET A 168 -24.16 -10.51 5.76
CA MET A 168 -24.07 -9.57 6.87
C MET A 168 -24.33 -10.27 8.21
N ILE A 169 -23.44 -10.03 9.18
CA ILE A 169 -23.57 -10.52 10.56
C ILE A 169 -24.45 -9.57 11.41
N ILE A 170 -24.44 -8.29 11.06
CA ILE A 170 -25.24 -7.24 11.67
C ILE A 170 -26.20 -6.66 10.63
N PRO A 171 -27.30 -6.02 11.03
CA PRO A 171 -28.18 -5.32 10.07
C PRO A 171 -27.40 -4.33 9.22
N MET A 172 -27.75 -4.27 7.94
CA MET A 172 -27.19 -3.22 7.06
C MET A 172 -27.64 -1.85 7.51
N TRP A 173 -26.78 -0.87 7.31
CA TRP A 173 -27.14 0.52 7.55
C TRP A 173 -28.09 1.00 6.44
N GLU A 174 -29.25 1.54 6.82
CA GLU A 174 -30.30 1.98 5.89
C GLU A 174 -30.19 3.47 5.49
N GLY A 175 -29.09 4.15 5.84
CA GLY A 175 -28.69 5.46 5.33
C GLY A 175 -29.29 6.62 6.08
#